data_2057b754661912168e64d644c4f63a48
#
_entry.id   2057b754661912168e64d644c4f63a48
#
_cell.length_a   1.000
_cell.length_b   1.000
_cell.length_c   1.000
_cell.angle_alpha   90.00
_cell.angle_beta   90.00
_cell.angle_gamma   90.00
#
_symmetry.space_group_name_H-M   'P 1'
#
loop_
_entity.id
_entity.type
_entity.pdbx_description
1 polymer ?
#
loop_
_entity_poly.entity_id
_entity_poly.type
_entity_poly.pdbx_seq_one_letter_code
_entity_poly.pdbx_strand_id
1 'polypeptide(L)'
;MESHRRPYRLTSPSHRRQAGITALGFLLLATVFGSVGLAALKITPLYRESVRLKTVLADLKEELDGAGTTAGSLRLNLASRLYVEGIVLGPEAVKITPGTNGYNVLVQYDNRTRFVGNIWFLVVVDEQIEIRR
;
A
#
# COMPACT_ATOMS: atom_id res chain seq x y z
N MET A 1 -63.44 -4.32 -62.58
CA MET A 1 -63.33 -3.97 -61.12
C MET A 1 -62.03 -4.61 -60.58
N GLU A 2 -60.93 -3.86 -60.78
CA GLU A 2 -59.57 -4.34 -60.63
C GLU A 2 -59.04 -3.84 -59.31
N SER A 3 -58.87 -4.70 -58.31
CA SER A 3 -58.39 -4.37 -56.97
C SER A 3 -56.86 -4.35 -56.95
N HIS A 4 -56.31 -3.16 -57.04
CA HIS A 4 -54.86 -2.92 -56.77
C HIS A 4 -54.48 -3.28 -55.33
N ARG A 5 -53.93 -4.47 -55.14
CA ARG A 5 -53.24 -4.83 -53.87
C ARG A 5 -51.83 -4.20 -53.87
N ARG A 6 -51.64 -3.19 -53.10
CA ARG A 6 -50.30 -2.63 -52.82
C ARG A 6 -49.49 -3.62 -51.96
N PRO A 7 -48.27 -4.00 -52.37
CA PRO A 7 -47.43 -4.82 -51.52
C PRO A 7 -46.92 -3.96 -50.33
N TYR A 8 -47.18 -4.42 -49.12
CA TYR A 8 -46.61 -3.86 -47.92
C TYR A 8 -45.10 -4.14 -47.92
N ARG A 9 -44.28 -3.12 -48.07
CA ARG A 9 -42.84 -3.17 -47.95
C ARG A 9 -42.51 -3.30 -46.46
N LEU A 10 -42.19 -4.50 -46.00
CA LEU A 10 -41.63 -4.72 -44.68
C LEU A 10 -40.22 -4.11 -44.64
N THR A 11 -40.10 -2.94 -44.09
CA THR A 11 -38.79 -2.36 -43.76
C THR A 11 -38.21 -3.15 -42.60
N SER A 12 -37.23 -4.00 -42.88
CA SER A 12 -36.41 -4.66 -41.85
C SER A 12 -35.75 -3.60 -40.97
N PRO A 13 -35.89 -3.69 -39.66
CA PRO A 13 -35.11 -2.81 -38.78
C PRO A 13 -33.65 -3.18 -38.95
N SER A 14 -32.86 -2.27 -39.49
CA SER A 14 -31.41 -2.42 -39.50
C SER A 14 -30.94 -2.37 -38.06
N HIS A 15 -30.62 -3.51 -37.48
CA HIS A 15 -29.85 -3.59 -36.23
C HIS A 15 -28.50 -2.94 -36.49
N ARG A 16 -28.42 -1.66 -36.21
CA ARG A 16 -27.14 -0.96 -36.15
C ARG A 16 -26.29 -1.66 -35.08
N ARG A 17 -25.28 -2.35 -35.55
CA ARG A 17 -24.27 -2.97 -34.72
C ARG A 17 -23.49 -1.88 -33.95
N GLN A 18 -23.96 -1.51 -32.77
CA GLN A 18 -23.23 -0.64 -31.81
C GLN A 18 -22.19 -1.43 -31.00
N ALA A 19 -21.82 -2.63 -31.46
CA ALA A 19 -20.95 -3.53 -30.73
C ALA A 19 -19.49 -3.04 -30.61
N GLY A 20 -19.01 -2.15 -31.47
CA GLY A 20 -17.63 -1.72 -31.46
C GLY A 20 -17.27 -0.76 -30.32
N ILE A 21 -18.17 0.19 -30.01
CA ILE A 21 -17.92 1.21 -28.97
C ILE A 21 -18.01 0.58 -27.58
N THR A 22 -18.90 -0.37 -27.37
CA THR A 22 -19.06 -1.09 -26.10
C THR A 22 -17.88 -2.03 -25.81
N ALA A 23 -17.33 -2.71 -26.82
CA ALA A 23 -16.16 -3.57 -26.67
C ALA A 23 -14.90 -2.77 -26.33
N LEU A 24 -14.69 -1.64 -27.00
CA LEU A 24 -13.56 -0.75 -26.71
C LEU A 24 -13.70 -0.10 -25.33
N GLY A 25 -14.91 0.35 -24.98
CA GLY A 25 -15.20 0.89 -23.65
C GLY A 25 -14.98 -0.13 -22.53
N PHE A 26 -15.40 -1.39 -22.74
CA PHE A 26 -15.15 -2.46 -21.79
C PHE A 26 -13.66 -2.77 -21.65
N LEU A 27 -12.91 -2.81 -22.75
CA LEU A 27 -11.47 -3.03 -22.71
C LEU A 27 -10.75 -1.93 -21.95
N LEU A 28 -11.12 -0.67 -22.17
CA LEU A 28 -10.55 0.47 -21.46
C LEU A 28 -10.87 0.42 -19.97
N LEU A 29 -12.11 0.13 -19.61
CA LEU A 29 -12.52 -0.08 -18.22
C LEU A 29 -11.75 -1.22 -17.54
N ALA A 30 -11.64 -2.37 -18.21
CA ALA A 30 -10.89 -3.52 -17.71
C ALA A 30 -9.41 -3.20 -17.50
N THR A 31 -8.79 -2.42 -18.38
CA THR A 31 -7.40 -1.97 -18.24
C THR A 31 -7.24 -1.05 -17.03
N VAL A 32 -8.14 -0.08 -16.85
CA VAL A 32 -8.09 0.84 -15.71
C VAL A 32 -8.29 0.08 -14.38
N PHE A 33 -9.35 -0.72 -14.27
CA PHE A 33 -9.61 -1.50 -13.05
C PHE A 33 -8.53 -2.53 -12.77
N GLY A 34 -8.00 -3.19 -13.81
CA GLY A 34 -6.88 -4.12 -13.71
C GLY A 34 -5.62 -3.44 -13.17
N SER A 35 -5.29 -2.25 -13.68
CA SER A 35 -4.13 -1.47 -13.22
C SER A 35 -4.27 -1.03 -11.76
N VAL A 36 -5.45 -0.54 -11.39
CA VAL A 36 -5.75 -0.14 -9.99
C VAL A 36 -5.70 -1.35 -9.06
N GLY A 37 -6.26 -2.50 -9.47
CA GLY A 37 -6.22 -3.73 -8.69
C GLY A 37 -4.78 -4.23 -8.47
N LEU A 38 -3.95 -4.23 -9.52
CA LEU A 38 -2.53 -4.59 -9.40
C LEU A 38 -1.76 -3.64 -8.49
N ALA A 39 -2.02 -2.33 -8.58
CA ALA A 39 -1.40 -1.35 -7.69
C ALA A 39 -1.79 -1.62 -6.23
N ALA A 40 -3.08 -1.83 -5.95
CA ALA A 40 -3.57 -2.12 -4.61
C ALA A 40 -2.93 -3.39 -4.03
N LEU A 41 -2.83 -4.48 -4.82
CA LEU A 41 -2.18 -5.72 -4.39
C LEU A 41 -0.70 -5.53 -4.04
N LYS A 42 0.02 -4.67 -4.76
CA LYS A 42 1.43 -4.40 -4.52
C LYS A 42 1.69 -3.41 -3.37
N ILE A 43 0.77 -2.48 -3.13
CA ILE A 43 0.89 -1.50 -2.04
C ILE A 43 0.48 -2.11 -0.70
N THR A 44 -0.47 -3.06 -0.69
CA THR A 44 -0.98 -3.69 0.54
C THR A 44 0.12 -4.25 1.45
N PRO A 45 1.13 -5.02 0.97
CA PRO A 45 2.19 -5.53 1.85
C PRO A 45 3.04 -4.42 2.46
N LEU A 46 3.34 -3.35 1.71
CA LEU A 46 4.09 -2.21 2.20
C LEU A 46 3.36 -1.47 3.33
N TYR A 47 2.05 -1.29 3.16
CA TYR A 47 1.22 -0.69 4.19
C TYR A 47 1.14 -1.52 5.47
N ARG A 48 1.01 -2.85 5.33
CA ARG A 48 1.01 -3.77 6.48
C ARG A 48 2.31 -3.71 7.28
N GLU A 49 3.44 -3.59 6.61
CA GLU A 49 4.76 -3.50 7.25
C GLU A 49 4.87 -2.20 8.07
N SER A 50 4.44 -1.05 7.54
CA SER A 50 4.44 0.20 8.30
C SER A 50 3.49 0.18 9.50
N VAL A 51 2.31 -0.47 9.38
CA VAL A 51 1.39 -0.63 10.51
C VAL A 51 1.99 -1.53 11.59
N ARG A 52 2.63 -2.64 11.21
CA ARG A 52 3.34 -3.52 12.17
C ARG A 52 4.46 -2.79 12.89
N LEU A 53 5.24 -1.98 12.18
CA LEU A 53 6.28 -1.17 12.80
C LEU A 53 5.71 -0.24 13.87
N LYS A 54 4.61 0.46 13.57
CA LYS A 54 3.92 1.32 14.56
C LYS A 54 3.48 0.55 15.80
N THR A 55 2.92 -0.64 15.62
CA THR A 55 2.53 -1.50 16.74
C THR A 55 3.73 -1.90 17.57
N VAL A 56 4.81 -2.37 16.94
CA VAL A 56 6.05 -2.73 17.65
C VAL A 56 6.62 -1.57 18.44
N LEU A 57 6.60 -0.36 17.87
CA LEU A 57 7.09 0.84 18.56
C LEU A 57 6.17 1.25 19.71
N ALA A 58 4.86 1.12 19.54
CA ALA A 58 3.89 1.40 20.60
C ALA A 58 4.04 0.43 21.79
N ASP A 59 4.15 -0.86 21.52
CA ASP A 59 4.35 -1.91 22.52
C ASP A 59 5.69 -1.73 23.26
N LEU A 60 6.74 -1.38 22.50
CA LEU A 60 8.04 -1.08 23.07
C LEU A 60 7.99 0.12 24.02
N LYS A 61 7.26 1.15 23.65
CA LYS A 61 7.06 2.33 24.48
C LYS A 61 6.30 1.97 25.75
N GLU A 62 5.18 1.27 25.65
CA GLU A 62 4.35 0.88 26.79
C GLU A 62 5.14 0.05 27.82
N GLU A 63 5.99 -0.86 27.36
CA GLU A 63 6.75 -1.75 28.22
C GLU A 63 7.97 -1.09 28.85
N LEU A 64 8.65 -0.20 28.14
CA LEU A 64 9.92 0.38 28.55
C LEU A 64 9.81 1.81 29.10
N ASP A 65 8.64 2.44 29.02
CA ASP A 65 8.41 3.77 29.55
C ASP A 65 8.52 3.77 31.08
N GLY A 66 9.50 4.50 31.62
CA GLY A 66 9.77 4.53 33.08
C GLY A 66 10.52 3.32 33.64
N ALA A 67 10.98 2.37 32.82
CA ALA A 67 11.68 1.16 33.26
C ALA A 67 13.19 1.37 33.52
N GLY A 68 13.72 2.57 33.40
CA GLY A 68 15.15 2.84 33.59
C GLY A 68 16.04 2.23 32.48
N THR A 69 15.49 2.05 31.30
CA THR A 69 16.13 1.38 30.20
C THR A 69 17.36 2.13 29.67
N THR A 70 18.39 1.40 29.24
CA THR A 70 19.57 1.99 28.58
C THR A 70 19.41 1.98 27.06
N ALA A 71 20.14 2.86 26.34
CA ALA A 71 20.11 2.91 24.88
C ALA A 71 20.52 1.58 24.24
N GLY A 72 21.43 0.81 24.87
CA GLY A 72 21.87 -0.50 24.38
C GLY A 72 20.78 -1.56 24.50
N SER A 73 20.11 -1.65 25.66
CA SER A 73 18.99 -2.59 25.85
C SER A 73 17.79 -2.22 24.99
N LEU A 74 17.52 -0.93 24.81
CA LEU A 74 16.48 -0.45 23.91
C LEU A 74 16.71 -0.90 22.45
N ARG A 75 17.96 -0.76 21.97
CA ARG A 75 18.33 -1.20 20.64
C ARG A 75 18.17 -2.72 20.45
N LEU A 76 18.60 -3.52 21.44
CA LEU A 76 18.47 -4.97 21.44
C LEU A 76 16.99 -5.42 21.42
N ASN A 77 16.17 -4.84 22.32
CA ASN A 77 14.74 -5.14 22.38
C ASN A 77 14.04 -4.79 21.05
N LEU A 78 14.32 -3.61 20.49
CA LEU A 78 13.77 -3.20 19.22
C LEU A 78 14.19 -4.14 18.09
N ALA A 79 15.47 -4.46 17.99
CA ALA A 79 15.99 -5.36 16.96
C ALA A 79 15.36 -6.77 17.04
N SER A 80 15.22 -7.31 18.26
CA SER A 80 14.60 -8.61 18.48
C SER A 80 13.12 -8.62 18.06
N ARG A 81 12.36 -7.59 18.40
CA ARG A 81 10.94 -7.49 18.03
C ARG A 81 10.76 -7.32 16.53
N LEU A 82 11.55 -6.47 15.89
CA LEU A 82 11.53 -6.28 14.46
C LEU A 82 11.86 -7.58 13.71
N TYR A 83 12.82 -8.35 14.23
CA TYR A 83 13.17 -9.66 13.68
C TYR A 83 12.01 -10.66 13.75
N VAL A 84 11.30 -10.72 14.89
CA VAL A 84 10.11 -11.59 15.07
C VAL A 84 8.98 -11.22 14.11
N GLU A 85 8.79 -9.93 13.87
CA GLU A 85 7.79 -9.42 12.91
C GLU A 85 8.24 -9.52 11.44
N GLY A 86 9.47 -10.01 11.19
CA GLY A 86 10.03 -10.15 9.86
C GLY A 86 10.40 -8.82 9.19
N ILE A 87 10.58 -7.77 10.00
CA ILE A 87 11.00 -6.44 9.53
C ILE A 87 12.53 -6.37 9.60
N VAL A 88 13.17 -6.36 8.45
CA VAL A 88 14.63 -6.25 8.35
C VAL A 88 15.02 -4.81 8.07
N LEU A 89 15.51 -4.12 9.10
CA LEU A 89 16.01 -2.76 8.98
C LEU A 89 17.54 -2.72 8.96
N GLY A 90 18.09 -1.87 8.12
CA GLY A 90 19.52 -1.58 8.15
C GLY A 90 19.93 -0.82 9.43
N PRO A 91 21.20 -0.85 9.82
CA PRO A 91 21.70 -0.17 11.01
C PRO A 91 21.48 1.36 10.98
N GLU A 92 21.41 1.93 9.79
CA GLU A 92 21.17 3.35 9.56
C GLU A 92 19.70 3.76 9.74
N ALA A 93 18.77 2.78 9.67
CA ALA A 93 17.34 3.04 9.72
C ALA A 93 16.85 3.39 11.13
N VAL A 94 17.60 3.01 12.17
CA VAL A 94 17.21 3.21 13.57
C VAL A 94 18.23 4.15 14.25
N LYS A 95 17.75 5.31 14.65
CA LYS A 95 18.53 6.31 15.40
C LYS A 95 17.96 6.44 16.80
N ILE A 96 18.78 6.19 17.80
CA ILE A 96 18.42 6.37 19.19
C ILE A 96 19.26 7.53 19.72
N THR A 97 18.59 8.61 20.09
CA THR A 97 19.22 9.82 20.62
C THR A 97 18.77 10.09 22.05
N PRO A 98 19.68 10.54 22.95
CA PRO A 98 19.27 10.93 24.27
C PRO A 98 18.34 12.15 24.20
N GLY A 99 17.21 12.08 24.89
CA GLY A 99 16.25 13.17 25.06
C GLY A 99 16.32 13.75 26.48
N THR A 100 15.48 14.73 26.75
CA THR A 100 15.47 15.44 28.05
C THR A 100 15.12 14.51 29.23
N ASN A 101 14.19 13.59 29.03
CA ASN A 101 13.69 12.67 30.06
C ASN A 101 13.89 11.19 29.72
N GLY A 102 14.67 10.87 28.67
CA GLY A 102 14.83 9.50 28.23
C GLY A 102 15.51 9.41 26.86
N TYR A 103 14.93 8.64 25.93
CA TYR A 103 15.48 8.40 24.61
C TYR A 103 14.44 8.68 23.53
N ASN A 104 14.86 9.35 22.47
CA ASN A 104 14.10 9.47 21.24
C ASN A 104 14.54 8.38 20.27
N VAL A 105 13.60 7.53 19.87
CA VAL A 105 13.81 6.50 18.87
C VAL A 105 13.19 6.99 17.57
N LEU A 106 14.02 7.18 16.56
CA LEU A 106 13.62 7.53 15.21
C LEU A 106 13.88 6.34 14.29
N VAL A 107 12.85 5.87 13.64
CA VAL A 107 12.94 4.81 12.63
C VAL A 107 12.61 5.41 11.27
N GLN A 108 13.61 5.42 10.41
CA GLN A 108 13.53 5.99 9.06
C GLN A 108 14.03 4.97 8.06
N TYR A 109 13.20 4.52 7.15
CA TYR A 109 13.62 3.65 6.07
C TYR A 109 12.76 3.79 4.82
N ASP A 110 13.35 3.46 3.71
CA ASP A 110 12.71 3.44 2.41
C ASP A 110 12.36 2.01 2.02
N ASN A 111 11.11 1.74 1.80
CA ASN A 111 10.66 0.47 1.25
C ASN A 111 10.30 0.66 -0.23
N ARG A 112 11.00 -0.08 -1.10
CA ARG A 112 10.85 0.03 -2.55
C ARG A 112 10.30 -1.27 -3.11
N THR A 113 9.22 -1.18 -3.87
CA THR A 113 8.71 -2.32 -4.61
C THR A 113 8.53 -1.99 -6.09
N ARG A 114 8.93 -2.93 -6.93
CA ARG A 114 8.79 -2.79 -8.39
C ARG A 114 7.33 -2.98 -8.77
N PHE A 115 6.76 -1.98 -9.47
CA PHE A 115 5.38 -2.06 -9.94
C PHE A 115 5.29 -2.75 -11.29
N VAL A 116 5.70 -2.05 -12.37
CA VAL A 116 5.70 -2.58 -13.74
C VAL A 116 6.88 -1.98 -14.50
N GLY A 117 7.62 -2.81 -15.22
CA GLY A 117 8.73 -2.35 -16.03
C GLY A 117 9.78 -1.61 -15.18
N ASN A 118 9.95 -0.32 -15.41
CA ASN A 118 10.90 0.55 -14.69
C ASN A 118 10.24 1.48 -13.66
N ILE A 119 8.95 1.24 -13.35
CA ILE A 119 8.20 2.02 -12.35
C ILE A 119 8.30 1.32 -10.99
N TRP A 120 8.65 2.10 -9.96
CA TRP A 120 8.82 1.66 -8.58
C TRP A 120 7.89 2.43 -7.66
N PHE A 121 7.30 1.75 -6.70
CA PHE A 121 6.70 2.40 -5.54
C PHE A 121 7.77 2.59 -4.47
N LEU A 122 7.84 3.80 -3.94
CA LEU A 122 8.67 4.16 -2.81
C LEU A 122 7.74 4.55 -1.65
N VAL A 123 7.81 3.82 -0.57
CA VAL A 123 7.14 4.17 0.68
C VAL A 123 8.19 4.60 1.67
N VAL A 124 8.18 5.87 2.04
CA VAL A 124 9.04 6.41 3.07
C VAL A 124 8.32 6.27 4.40
N VAL A 125 8.95 5.57 5.32
CA VAL A 125 8.46 5.41 6.69
C VAL A 125 9.32 6.25 7.61
N ASP A 126 8.68 7.13 8.37
CA ASP A 126 9.30 8.02 9.35
C ASP A 126 8.46 7.96 10.65
N GLU A 127 8.93 7.19 11.61
CA GLU A 127 8.24 6.99 12.88
C GLU A 127 9.15 7.40 14.01
N GLN A 128 8.62 8.22 14.92
CA GLN A 128 9.33 8.70 16.08
C GLN A 128 8.54 8.40 17.35
N ILE A 129 9.23 7.84 18.33
CA ILE A 129 8.69 7.66 19.69
C ILE A 129 9.67 8.20 20.72
N GLU A 130 9.12 8.70 21.83
CA GLU A 130 9.87 9.07 23.02
C GLU A 130 9.63 8.03 24.12
N ILE A 131 10.70 7.47 24.68
CA ILE A 131 10.66 6.53 25.80
C ILE A 131 11.29 7.22 26.99
N ARG A 132 10.52 7.35 28.05
CA ARG A 132 10.97 7.97 29.31
C ARG A 132 11.84 7.00 30.09
N ARG A 133 12.76 7.56 30.81
CA ARG A 133 13.72 6.82 31.65
C ARG A 133 13.14 6.52 33.00
#